data_75117fef003e8a399cbb6f5c16ba49f0
#
_entry.id   75117fef003e8a399cbb6f5c16ba49f0
#
_cell.length_a   1.000
_cell.length_b   1.000
_cell.length_c   1.000
_cell.angle_alpha   90.00
_cell.angle_beta   90.00
_cell.angle_gamma   90.00
#
_symmetry.space_group_name_H-M   'P 1'
#
loop_
_entity.id
_entity.type
_entity.pdbx_description
1 polymer ?
#
loop_
_entity_poly.entity_id
_entity_poly.type
_entity_poly.pdbx_seq_one_letter_code
_entity_poly.pdbx_strand_id
1 'polypeptide(L)'
;MCESQRHKTAVIIGTVTPVPGYPKKLKVYLNNASPYWQAVYWDKGITYRRTTKTIDKLAAYQSAIAFYEVLILKKYLNLAHLKNHIISQSNQPVKIRKPNSTHLQFKKVAMDWLDRQALKWSPRHKEVVENRLTNNMFRYVANKNIQLITKLELLGLLQKMEARGACDLVRRLLSDCRQIWQYAILLDYCKVDITVGLGAALHGHIVVHQKAVDINELPELLKSIAAYDVSGDRIYCYALQLIALTFVRKSEMTHAKWEEFDLENALWKIPAERMKKRIALVVPLSKQALGLLQFIKQTYPSDCYVINNGNPNVTIPEHALMQALYRMGYKNRMTVHGFRAIASTVLNEHKFRSEAIESQLAHIEQNAVRRAYNRAQYMDERIKMMAWWG
;
A
#
# COMPACT_ATOMS: atom_id res chain seq x y z
N MET A 1 30.57 50.07 25.58
CA MET A 1 30.10 49.38 24.36
C MET A 1 30.34 47.90 24.59
N CYS A 2 29.31 47.15 24.83
CA CYS A 2 29.36 45.74 25.15
C CYS A 2 29.23 44.96 23.81
N GLU A 3 30.36 44.44 23.28
CA GLU A 3 30.35 43.53 22.13
C GLU A 3 29.68 42.21 22.56
N SER A 4 28.51 41.97 22.01
CA SER A 4 27.79 40.71 22.19
C SER A 4 28.64 39.59 21.60
N GLN A 5 29.15 38.68 22.42
CA GLN A 5 29.80 37.43 22.00
C GLN A 5 28.76 36.64 21.16
N ARG A 6 28.88 36.70 19.83
CA ARG A 6 28.15 35.85 18.93
C ARG A 6 28.53 34.41 19.22
N HIS A 7 27.55 33.58 19.60
CA HIS A 7 27.80 32.17 19.88
C HIS A 7 28.48 31.51 18.69
N LYS A 8 29.61 30.85 18.91
CA LYS A 8 30.45 30.16 17.90
C LYS A 8 29.65 29.16 17.03
N THR A 9 28.50 28.70 17.53
CA THR A 9 27.58 27.77 16.82
C THR A 9 26.50 28.44 15.99
N ALA A 10 26.50 29.76 15.86
CA ALA A 10 25.51 30.49 15.06
C ALA A 10 25.58 30.04 13.57
N VAL A 11 24.41 29.82 13.00
CA VAL A 11 24.26 29.44 11.57
C VAL A 11 24.65 30.62 10.70
N ILE A 12 25.44 30.37 9.67
CA ILE A 12 25.81 31.39 8.68
C ILE A 12 24.59 31.66 7.79
N ILE A 13 24.10 32.89 7.82
CA ILE A 13 22.93 33.33 7.05
C ILE A 13 23.15 33.06 5.55
N GLY A 14 22.15 32.51 4.87
CA GLY A 14 22.21 32.19 3.43
C GLY A 14 22.78 30.82 3.08
N THR A 15 23.37 30.09 4.06
CA THR A 15 23.91 28.74 3.80
C THR A 15 22.89 27.62 4.00
N VAL A 16 21.77 27.86 4.68
CA VAL A 16 20.76 26.84 4.96
C VAL A 16 20.05 26.42 3.68
N THR A 17 20.31 25.20 3.23
CA THR A 17 19.71 24.64 2.01
C THR A 17 19.03 23.32 2.27
N PRO A 18 17.80 23.09 1.74
CA PRO A 18 17.16 21.77 1.81
C PRO A 18 17.93 20.76 0.95
N VAL A 19 17.90 19.49 1.34
CA VAL A 19 18.50 18.40 0.56
C VAL A 19 17.56 18.05 -0.59
N PRO A 20 17.97 18.12 -1.86
CA PRO A 20 17.12 17.82 -3.02
C PRO A 20 16.56 16.39 -2.97
N GLY A 21 15.28 16.21 -3.30
CA GLY A 21 14.62 14.91 -3.33
C GLY A 21 14.26 14.32 -1.95
N TYR A 22 14.51 15.06 -0.86
CA TYR A 22 14.21 14.66 0.51
C TYR A 22 13.25 15.65 1.20
N PRO A 23 12.65 15.29 2.36
CA PRO A 23 11.73 16.19 3.05
C PRO A 23 12.36 17.56 3.33
N LYS A 24 11.60 18.64 3.13
CA LYS A 24 12.07 20.04 3.37
C LYS A 24 12.65 20.29 4.75
N LYS A 25 12.39 19.39 5.70
CA LYS A 25 12.91 19.41 7.07
C LYS A 25 14.35 18.89 7.19
N LEU A 26 14.86 18.18 6.18
CA LEU A 26 16.27 17.80 6.07
C LEU A 26 17.03 18.90 5.35
N LYS A 27 17.95 19.53 6.03
CA LYS A 27 18.74 20.65 5.53
C LYS A 27 20.21 20.49 5.85
N VAL A 28 21.06 21.15 5.06
CA VAL A 28 22.47 21.37 5.39
C VAL A 28 22.74 22.85 5.56
N TYR A 29 23.70 23.20 6.43
CA TYR A 29 24.12 24.57 6.70
C TYR A 29 25.56 24.63 7.19
N LEU A 30 26.17 25.83 7.12
CA LEU A 30 27.46 26.12 7.74
C LEU A 30 27.26 26.92 9.04
N ASN A 31 28.20 26.76 9.97
CA ASN A 31 28.27 27.55 11.19
C ASN A 31 29.68 28.07 11.42
N ASN A 32 29.82 29.07 12.27
CA ASN A 32 31.11 29.69 12.56
C ASN A 32 32.07 28.82 13.41
N ALA A 33 31.60 27.70 13.93
CA ALA A 33 32.39 26.81 14.79
C ALA A 33 33.12 25.70 14.01
N SER A 34 32.82 25.49 12.73
CA SER A 34 33.36 24.39 11.94
C SER A 34 33.40 24.73 10.46
N PRO A 35 34.50 24.40 9.73
CA PRO A 35 34.55 24.55 8.28
C PRO A 35 33.66 23.55 7.53
N TYR A 36 33.16 22.51 8.24
CA TYR A 36 32.37 21.45 7.65
C TYR A 36 30.87 21.77 7.64
N TRP A 37 30.20 21.37 6.59
CA TRP A 37 28.75 21.42 6.55
C TRP A 37 28.13 20.62 7.69
N GLN A 38 26.99 21.10 8.22
CA GLN A 38 26.21 20.45 9.25
C GLN A 38 24.89 19.97 8.62
N ALA A 39 24.48 18.74 8.89
CA ALA A 39 23.18 18.22 8.56
C ALA A 39 22.22 18.42 9.73
N VAL A 40 21.00 18.84 9.46
CA VAL A 40 19.93 18.99 10.45
C VAL A 40 18.64 18.38 9.92
N TYR A 41 17.95 17.65 10.77
CA TYR A 41 16.61 17.15 10.53
C TYR A 41 15.74 17.42 11.75
N TRP A 42 14.53 17.94 11.49
CA TRP A 42 13.59 18.23 12.54
C TRP A 42 12.35 17.33 12.43
N ASP A 43 11.96 16.66 13.53
CA ASP A 43 10.81 15.77 13.57
C ASP A 43 10.12 15.81 14.93
N LYS A 44 8.81 16.12 14.94
CA LYS A 44 7.95 16.11 16.14
C LYS A 44 8.56 16.83 17.36
N GLY A 45 9.13 18.01 17.17
CA GLY A 45 9.73 18.81 18.25
C GLY A 45 11.18 18.47 18.56
N ILE A 46 11.75 17.41 18.01
CA ILE A 46 13.14 17.00 18.23
C ILE A 46 13.99 17.43 17.04
N THR A 47 15.14 18.06 17.33
CA THR A 47 16.12 18.46 16.31
C THR A 47 17.31 17.52 16.36
N TYR A 48 17.56 16.80 15.27
CA TYR A 48 18.71 15.94 15.08
C TYR A 48 19.77 16.69 14.29
N ARG A 49 21.04 16.68 14.76
CA ARG A 49 22.16 17.34 14.10
C ARG A 49 23.34 16.41 13.97
N ARG A 50 24.10 16.54 12.87
CA ARG A 50 25.34 15.78 12.63
C ARG A 50 26.27 16.58 11.72
N THR A 51 27.58 16.58 12.01
CA THR A 51 28.57 17.09 11.06
C THR A 51 28.72 16.16 9.88
N THR A 52 28.81 16.71 8.68
CA THR A 52 29.00 15.94 7.44
C THR A 52 30.48 15.60 7.21
N LYS A 53 31.39 16.23 7.97
CA LYS A 53 32.86 16.09 7.84
C LYS A 53 33.39 16.43 6.43
N THR A 54 32.70 17.24 5.67
CA THR A 54 33.09 17.70 4.33
C THR A 54 32.82 19.18 4.16
N ILE A 55 33.66 19.84 3.37
CA ILE A 55 33.52 21.23 2.93
C ILE A 55 32.80 21.33 1.59
N ASP A 56 32.71 20.23 0.84
CA ASP A 56 31.97 20.16 -0.42
C ASP A 56 30.47 20.00 -0.18
N LYS A 57 29.67 20.82 -0.86
CA LYS A 57 28.22 20.86 -0.67
C LYS A 57 27.50 19.61 -1.20
N LEU A 58 27.98 19.01 -2.31
CA LEU A 58 27.37 17.81 -2.87
C LEU A 58 27.65 16.58 -2.00
N ALA A 59 28.88 16.46 -1.51
CA ALA A 59 29.24 15.43 -0.53
C ALA A 59 28.50 15.63 0.80
N ALA A 60 28.21 16.88 1.19
CA ALA A 60 27.38 17.18 2.35
C ALA A 60 25.93 16.70 2.19
N TYR A 61 25.35 16.84 1.02
CA TYR A 61 24.03 16.27 0.72
C TYR A 61 24.02 14.75 0.86
N GLN A 62 25.01 14.05 0.32
CA GLN A 62 25.11 12.60 0.44
C GLN A 62 25.24 12.16 1.91
N SER A 63 26.07 12.86 2.70
CA SER A 63 26.21 12.61 4.12
C SER A 63 24.91 12.89 4.90
N ALA A 64 24.18 13.95 4.54
CA ALA A 64 22.90 14.29 5.16
C ALA A 64 21.81 13.26 4.82
N ILE A 65 21.82 12.71 3.61
CA ILE A 65 20.94 11.62 3.18
C ILE A 65 21.17 10.37 4.03
N ALA A 66 22.41 9.93 4.14
CA ALA A 66 22.80 8.76 4.97
C ALA A 66 22.42 8.97 6.44
N PHE A 67 22.61 10.18 6.96
CA PHE A 67 22.21 10.54 8.33
C PHE A 67 20.70 10.45 8.52
N TYR A 68 19.90 10.98 7.59
CA TYR A 68 18.45 10.94 7.61
C TYR A 68 17.91 9.50 7.54
N GLU A 69 18.46 8.70 6.64
CA GLU A 69 18.07 7.29 6.48
C GLU A 69 18.31 6.48 7.77
N VAL A 70 19.43 6.69 8.44
CA VAL A 70 19.71 6.06 9.74
C VAL A 70 18.72 6.51 10.82
N LEU A 71 18.33 7.79 10.84
CA LEU A 71 17.34 8.28 11.80
C LEU A 71 15.95 7.67 11.55
N ILE A 72 15.55 7.59 10.29
CA ILE A 72 14.27 6.98 9.90
C ILE A 72 14.27 5.48 10.24
N LEU A 73 15.34 4.76 9.94
CA LEU A 73 15.50 3.36 10.31
C LEU A 73 15.40 3.14 11.82
N LYS A 74 16.10 3.95 12.62
CA LYS A 74 16.02 3.89 14.11
C LYS A 74 14.60 4.12 14.62
N LYS A 75 13.86 5.04 14.00
CA LYS A 75 12.49 5.38 14.37
C LYS A 75 11.50 4.25 14.03
N TYR A 76 11.63 3.62 12.86
CA TYR A 76 10.74 2.54 12.42
C TYR A 76 11.05 1.19 13.05
N LEU A 77 12.30 0.91 13.43
CA LEU A 77 12.68 -0.38 14.02
C LEU A 77 12.46 -0.46 15.53
N ASN A 78 12.12 0.64 16.20
CA ASN A 78 11.89 0.74 17.66
C ASN A 78 12.91 -0.11 18.47
N LEU A 79 14.21 0.12 18.20
CA LEU A 79 15.32 -0.65 18.76
C LEU A 79 15.35 -0.69 20.30
N ALA A 80 14.64 0.21 20.97
CA ALA A 80 14.48 0.18 22.42
C ALA A 80 13.66 -1.05 22.88
N HIS A 81 12.61 -1.45 22.15
CA HIS A 81 11.84 -2.66 22.48
C HIS A 81 12.62 -3.95 22.19
N LEU A 82 13.45 -3.98 21.15
CA LEU A 82 14.31 -5.13 20.86
C LEU A 82 15.43 -5.32 21.88
N LYS A 83 16.02 -4.25 22.39
CA LYS A 83 16.99 -4.35 23.50
C LYS A 83 16.38 -4.96 24.76
N ASN A 84 15.18 -4.53 25.16
CA ASN A 84 14.54 -5.02 26.37
C ASN A 84 14.04 -6.48 26.24
N HIS A 85 13.64 -6.90 25.04
CA HIS A 85 13.20 -8.30 24.83
C HIS A 85 14.38 -9.29 24.71
N ILE A 86 15.54 -8.84 24.23
CA ILE A 86 16.75 -9.68 24.15
C ILE A 86 17.46 -9.75 25.50
N ILE A 87 17.43 -8.69 26.31
CA ILE A 87 18.06 -8.66 27.65
C ILE A 87 17.30 -9.49 28.67
N SER A 88 15.98 -9.68 28.50
CA SER A 88 15.18 -10.49 29.43
C SER A 88 15.30 -12.00 29.21
N GLN A 89 15.91 -12.46 28.13
CA GLN A 89 16.03 -13.90 27.83
C GLN A 89 17.45 -14.48 27.79
N SER A 90 18.49 -13.69 27.94
CA SER A 90 19.85 -14.27 28.07
C SER A 90 20.83 -13.38 28.83
N ASN A 91 21.28 -13.85 29.97
CA ASN A 91 22.43 -13.33 30.72
C ASN A 91 23.77 -13.80 30.12
N GLN A 92 23.84 -14.00 28.80
CA GLN A 92 25.10 -14.28 28.11
C GLN A 92 25.44 -13.20 27.10
N PRO A 93 26.69 -12.72 27.02
CA PRO A 93 27.09 -11.77 25.99
C PRO A 93 26.95 -12.43 24.63
N VAL A 94 26.10 -11.84 23.76
CA VAL A 94 25.93 -12.28 22.39
C VAL A 94 27.26 -12.10 21.67
N LYS A 95 28.02 -13.18 21.52
CA LYS A 95 29.20 -13.24 20.62
C LYS A 95 28.63 -13.05 19.21
N ILE A 96 28.87 -11.89 18.57
CA ILE A 96 28.65 -11.67 17.16
C ILE A 96 29.50 -12.68 16.40
N ARG A 97 28.92 -13.81 16.06
CA ARG A 97 29.57 -14.80 15.18
C ARG A 97 29.77 -14.12 13.84
N LYS A 98 31.01 -14.09 13.34
CA LYS A 98 31.29 -13.78 11.94
C LYS A 98 30.38 -14.70 11.10
N PRO A 99 29.56 -14.15 10.20
CA PRO A 99 28.59 -14.98 9.50
C PRO A 99 29.32 -16.01 8.65
N ASN A 100 28.96 -17.29 8.82
CA ASN A 100 29.39 -18.34 7.89
C ASN A 100 28.92 -17.94 6.49
N SER A 101 29.71 -18.19 5.46
CA SER A 101 29.45 -17.79 4.07
C SER A 101 28.05 -18.17 3.54
N THR A 102 27.45 -19.21 4.11
CA THR A 102 26.10 -19.67 3.77
C THR A 102 24.96 -18.76 4.26
N HIS A 103 25.17 -17.94 5.31
CA HIS A 103 24.15 -16.99 5.80
C HIS A 103 24.01 -15.75 4.92
N LEU A 104 24.99 -15.47 4.07
CA LEU A 104 24.99 -14.33 3.14
C LEU A 104 24.39 -14.64 1.78
N GLN A 105 23.79 -15.82 1.58
CA GLN A 105 23.08 -16.12 0.35
C GLN A 105 21.84 -15.24 0.20
N PHE A 106 21.64 -14.66 -0.99
CA PHE A 106 20.54 -13.74 -1.26
C PHE A 106 19.17 -14.28 -0.81
N LYS A 107 18.87 -15.55 -1.11
CA LYS A 107 17.61 -16.17 -0.69
C LYS A 107 17.46 -16.18 0.84
N LYS A 108 18.52 -16.53 1.59
CA LYS A 108 18.44 -16.56 3.06
C LYS A 108 18.19 -15.16 3.64
N VAL A 109 18.90 -14.16 3.14
CA VAL A 109 18.73 -12.77 3.55
C VAL A 109 17.32 -12.26 3.20
N ALA A 110 16.83 -12.59 2.02
CA ALA A 110 15.49 -12.21 1.57
C ALA A 110 14.38 -12.89 2.39
N MET A 111 14.54 -14.17 2.75
CA MET A 111 13.57 -14.88 3.58
C MET A 111 13.56 -14.35 5.02
N ASP A 112 14.71 -14.05 5.61
CA ASP A 112 14.79 -13.43 6.93
C ASP A 112 14.15 -12.04 6.95
N TRP A 113 14.36 -11.25 5.90
CA TRP A 113 13.64 -9.99 5.70
C TRP A 113 12.13 -10.19 5.58
N LEU A 114 11.65 -11.17 4.80
CA LEU A 114 10.24 -11.51 4.63
C LEU A 114 9.58 -11.89 5.96
N ASP A 115 10.23 -12.70 6.77
CA ASP A 115 9.71 -13.13 8.07
C ASP A 115 9.55 -11.96 9.04
N ARG A 116 10.46 -11.00 9.00
CA ARG A 116 10.34 -9.76 9.77
C ARG A 116 9.21 -8.85 9.27
N GLN A 117 9.00 -8.80 7.95
CA GLN A 117 7.89 -8.03 7.38
C GLN A 117 6.53 -8.70 7.64
N ALA A 118 6.49 -10.02 7.82
CA ALA A 118 5.26 -10.77 8.12
C ALA A 118 4.54 -10.28 9.37
N LEU A 119 5.25 -9.69 10.33
CA LEU A 119 4.66 -9.08 11.52
C LEU A 119 3.77 -7.85 11.20
N LYS A 120 3.95 -7.24 10.02
CA LYS A 120 3.24 -6.02 9.59
C LYS A 120 2.28 -6.28 8.44
N TRP A 121 2.45 -7.40 7.73
CA TRP A 121 1.70 -7.72 6.51
C TRP A 121 0.61 -8.74 6.79
N SER A 122 -0.40 -8.77 5.91
CA SER A 122 -1.30 -9.91 5.86
C SER A 122 -0.58 -11.16 5.34
N PRO A 123 -1.00 -12.38 5.75
CA PRO A 123 -0.40 -13.63 5.23
C PRO A 123 -0.39 -13.69 3.70
N ARG A 124 -1.49 -13.27 3.06
CA ARG A 124 -1.59 -13.20 1.60
C ARG A 124 -0.58 -12.23 0.97
N HIS A 125 -0.31 -11.10 1.62
CA HIS A 125 0.68 -10.15 1.07
C HIS A 125 2.10 -10.71 1.16
N LYS A 126 2.45 -11.38 2.27
CA LYS A 126 3.71 -12.11 2.41
C LYS A 126 3.87 -13.13 1.29
N GLU A 127 2.87 -13.98 1.07
CA GLU A 127 2.87 -14.99 0.00
C GLU A 127 3.07 -14.37 -1.40
N VAL A 128 2.39 -13.28 -1.70
CA VAL A 128 2.54 -12.57 -2.99
C VAL A 128 3.96 -12.06 -3.20
N VAL A 129 4.60 -11.50 -2.16
CA VAL A 129 5.98 -11.02 -2.25
C VAL A 129 6.96 -12.19 -2.37
N GLU A 130 6.77 -13.24 -1.59
CA GLU A 130 7.57 -14.45 -1.63
C GLU A 130 7.52 -15.12 -3.01
N ASN A 131 6.32 -15.29 -3.58
CA ASN A 131 6.12 -15.84 -4.93
C ASN A 131 6.78 -14.95 -5.99
N ARG A 132 6.71 -13.64 -5.84
CA ARG A 132 7.37 -12.68 -6.74
C ARG A 132 8.90 -12.85 -6.71
N LEU A 133 9.50 -12.94 -5.54
CA LEU A 133 10.94 -13.17 -5.38
C LEU A 133 11.34 -14.56 -5.90
N THR A 134 10.57 -15.60 -5.57
CA THR A 134 10.82 -16.98 -5.98
C THR A 134 10.83 -17.10 -7.49
N ASN A 135 9.81 -16.56 -8.14
CA ASN A 135 9.64 -16.72 -9.59
C ASN A 135 10.59 -15.84 -10.42
N ASN A 136 11.12 -14.76 -9.85
CA ASN A 136 11.85 -13.76 -10.63
C ASN A 136 13.30 -13.52 -10.16
N MET A 137 13.64 -13.75 -8.89
CA MET A 137 14.97 -13.51 -8.35
C MET A 137 15.68 -14.81 -7.94
N PHE A 138 15.00 -15.68 -7.19
CA PHE A 138 15.63 -16.88 -6.65
C PHE A 138 16.07 -17.85 -7.75
N ARG A 139 15.43 -17.85 -8.91
CA ARG A 139 15.87 -18.64 -10.07
C ARG A 139 17.29 -18.31 -10.55
N TYR A 140 17.77 -17.08 -10.26
CA TYR A 140 19.03 -16.58 -10.81
C TYR A 140 20.10 -16.38 -9.76
N VAL A 141 19.71 -15.84 -8.58
CA VAL A 141 20.67 -15.39 -7.57
C VAL A 141 20.43 -15.97 -6.17
N ALA A 142 19.56 -16.97 -6.00
CA ALA A 142 19.21 -17.53 -4.70
C ALA A 142 20.41 -17.90 -3.83
N ASN A 143 21.35 -18.65 -4.41
CA ASN A 143 22.53 -19.20 -3.72
C ASN A 143 23.75 -18.27 -3.78
N LYS A 144 23.65 -17.15 -4.50
CA LYS A 144 24.75 -16.19 -4.63
C LYS A 144 24.88 -15.38 -3.36
N ASN A 145 26.10 -15.14 -2.92
CA ASN A 145 26.34 -14.23 -1.81
C ASN A 145 25.88 -12.81 -2.21
N ILE A 146 25.07 -12.16 -1.37
CA ILE A 146 24.49 -10.84 -1.63
C ILE A 146 25.56 -9.77 -1.90
N GLN A 147 26.76 -9.91 -1.33
CA GLN A 147 27.89 -9.01 -1.56
C GLN A 147 28.48 -9.15 -2.97
N LEU A 148 28.30 -10.30 -3.61
CA LEU A 148 28.86 -10.63 -4.92
C LEU A 148 27.86 -10.37 -6.07
N ILE A 149 26.64 -10.01 -5.74
CA ILE A 149 25.66 -9.59 -6.75
C ILE A 149 26.01 -8.17 -7.18
N THR A 150 26.28 -7.98 -8.45
CA THR A 150 26.66 -6.68 -8.98
C THR A 150 25.42 -5.89 -9.42
N LYS A 151 25.58 -4.55 -9.46
CA LYS A 151 24.53 -3.63 -9.94
C LYS A 151 24.12 -3.95 -11.39
N LEU A 152 25.08 -4.25 -12.24
CA LEU A 152 24.82 -4.60 -13.65
C LEU A 152 24.08 -5.93 -13.78
N GLU A 153 24.40 -6.92 -12.97
CA GLU A 153 23.69 -8.19 -12.94
C GLU A 153 22.23 -8.00 -12.52
N LEU A 154 21.97 -7.25 -11.45
CA LEU A 154 20.61 -6.96 -11.02
C LEU A 154 19.84 -6.17 -12.10
N LEU A 155 20.47 -5.17 -12.71
CA LEU A 155 19.88 -4.42 -13.82
C LEU A 155 19.52 -5.35 -14.99
N GLY A 156 20.42 -6.22 -15.41
CA GLY A 156 20.18 -7.16 -16.50
C GLY A 156 19.02 -8.13 -16.24
N LEU A 157 18.83 -8.57 -14.98
CA LEU A 157 17.66 -9.36 -14.59
C LEU A 157 16.36 -8.57 -14.69
N LEU A 158 16.34 -7.34 -14.23
CA LEU A 158 15.18 -6.46 -14.30
C LEU A 158 14.81 -6.12 -15.75
N GLN A 159 15.80 -5.80 -16.59
CA GLN A 159 15.60 -5.51 -18.02
C GLN A 159 15.07 -6.72 -18.81
N LYS A 160 15.50 -7.95 -18.50
CA LYS A 160 14.92 -9.16 -19.09
C LYS A 160 13.42 -9.32 -18.80
N MET A 161 12.96 -8.87 -17.64
CA MET A 161 11.52 -8.89 -17.29
C MET A 161 10.79 -7.74 -17.98
N GLU A 162 11.41 -6.58 -18.06
CA GLU A 162 10.87 -5.41 -18.74
C GLU A 162 10.66 -5.66 -20.22
N ALA A 163 11.61 -6.32 -20.89
CA ALA A 163 11.51 -6.73 -22.31
C ALA A 163 10.31 -7.65 -22.61
N ARG A 164 9.75 -8.31 -21.56
CA ARG A 164 8.51 -9.11 -21.67
C ARG A 164 7.25 -8.29 -21.40
N GLY A 165 7.35 -6.96 -21.27
CA GLY A 165 6.24 -6.06 -20.98
C GLY A 165 5.84 -6.01 -19.51
N ALA A 166 6.59 -6.63 -18.59
CA ALA A 166 6.23 -6.74 -17.18
C ALA A 166 6.69 -5.54 -16.33
N CYS A 167 6.53 -4.31 -16.81
CA CYS A 167 7.07 -3.08 -16.17
C CYS A 167 6.58 -2.87 -14.72
N ASP A 168 5.30 -3.15 -14.41
CA ASP A 168 4.79 -3.04 -13.02
C ASP A 168 5.44 -4.08 -12.09
N LEU A 169 5.65 -5.31 -12.57
CA LEU A 169 6.38 -6.35 -11.84
C LEU A 169 7.81 -5.90 -11.53
N VAL A 170 8.51 -5.35 -12.53
CA VAL A 170 9.89 -4.84 -12.39
C VAL A 170 9.96 -3.77 -11.32
N ARG A 171 9.05 -2.80 -11.34
CA ARG A 171 8.98 -1.73 -10.34
C ARG A 171 8.78 -2.27 -8.92
N ARG A 172 7.87 -3.23 -8.74
CA ARG A 172 7.61 -3.88 -7.45
C ARG A 172 8.81 -4.69 -6.99
N LEU A 173 9.40 -5.45 -7.88
CA LEU A 173 10.57 -6.27 -7.58
C LEU A 173 11.79 -5.42 -7.20
N LEU A 174 12.04 -4.31 -7.90
CA LEU A 174 13.08 -3.35 -7.53
C LEU A 174 12.83 -2.75 -6.13
N SER A 175 11.56 -2.47 -5.79
CA SER A 175 11.20 -2.01 -4.45
C SER A 175 11.48 -3.07 -3.38
N ASP A 176 11.17 -4.35 -3.66
CA ASP A 176 11.47 -5.44 -2.74
C ASP A 176 12.99 -5.62 -2.58
N CYS A 177 13.72 -5.63 -3.69
CA CYS A 177 15.20 -5.71 -3.68
C CYS A 177 15.80 -4.57 -2.86
N ARG A 178 15.33 -3.33 -3.03
CA ARG A 178 15.79 -2.19 -2.24
C ARG A 178 15.64 -2.42 -0.74
N GLN A 179 14.49 -2.90 -0.32
CA GLN A 179 14.24 -3.19 1.08
C GLN A 179 15.12 -4.34 1.60
N ILE A 180 15.37 -5.36 0.80
CA ILE A 180 16.27 -6.47 1.14
C ILE A 180 17.71 -5.97 1.28
N TRP A 181 18.22 -5.13 0.35
CA TRP A 181 19.55 -4.55 0.47
C TRP A 181 19.70 -3.61 1.67
N GLN A 182 18.71 -2.78 1.95
CA GLN A 182 18.68 -1.94 3.16
C GLN A 182 18.71 -2.77 4.44
N TYR A 183 17.97 -3.88 4.45
CA TYR A 183 17.99 -4.84 5.57
C TYR A 183 19.36 -5.51 5.71
N ALA A 184 19.97 -5.93 4.61
CA ALA A 184 21.32 -6.52 4.61
C ALA A 184 22.40 -5.54 5.10
N ILE A 185 22.31 -4.27 4.71
CA ILE A 185 23.20 -3.20 5.19
C ILE A 185 23.02 -2.98 6.69
N LEU A 186 21.78 -2.97 7.19
CA LEU A 186 21.49 -2.83 8.61
C LEU A 186 22.12 -3.94 9.47
N LEU A 187 22.27 -5.13 8.91
CA LEU A 187 22.88 -6.30 9.56
C LEU A 187 24.38 -6.44 9.25
N ASP A 188 25.00 -5.46 8.61
CA ASP A 188 26.40 -5.49 8.16
C ASP A 188 26.71 -6.66 7.20
N TYR A 189 25.71 -7.22 6.52
CA TYR A 189 25.87 -8.27 5.52
C TYR A 189 26.41 -7.72 4.20
N CYS A 190 26.16 -6.47 3.86
CA CYS A 190 26.79 -5.76 2.76
C CYS A 190 26.97 -4.27 3.12
N LYS A 191 27.83 -3.58 2.37
CA LYS A 191 28.16 -2.17 2.66
C LYS A 191 27.49 -1.18 1.71
N VAL A 192 27.02 -1.65 0.56
CA VAL A 192 26.52 -0.80 -0.51
C VAL A 192 25.16 -1.28 -0.97
N ASP A 193 24.20 -0.36 -1.13
CA ASP A 193 22.92 -0.61 -1.77
C ASP A 193 23.09 -0.51 -3.30
N ILE A 194 23.16 -1.65 -3.97
CA ILE A 194 23.29 -1.72 -5.42
C ILE A 194 22.01 -1.34 -6.18
N THR A 195 20.88 -1.20 -5.46
CA THR A 195 19.58 -0.86 -6.10
C THR A 195 19.43 0.63 -6.39
N VAL A 196 20.28 1.45 -5.78
CA VAL A 196 20.27 2.91 -5.95
C VAL A 196 20.51 3.29 -7.41
N GLY A 197 19.62 4.13 -7.96
CA GLY A 197 19.72 4.62 -9.33
C GLY A 197 19.25 3.65 -10.43
N LEU A 198 18.94 2.38 -10.11
CA LEU A 198 18.48 1.41 -11.13
C LEU A 198 17.16 1.84 -11.79
N GLY A 199 16.28 2.52 -11.06
CA GLY A 199 15.01 3.02 -11.62
C GLY A 199 15.18 3.98 -12.79
N ALA A 200 16.30 4.70 -12.87
CA ALA A 200 16.59 5.61 -13.98
C ALA A 200 16.99 4.88 -15.29
N ALA A 201 17.45 3.63 -15.16
CA ALA A 201 17.85 2.78 -16.29
C ALA A 201 16.73 1.82 -16.74
N LEU A 202 15.55 1.92 -16.15
CA LEU A 202 14.37 1.11 -16.46
C LEU A 202 13.29 2.00 -17.09
N HIS A 203 12.48 1.43 -17.97
CA HIS A 203 11.36 2.14 -18.58
C HIS A 203 10.33 2.52 -17.52
N GLY A 204 9.73 3.68 -17.64
CA GLY A 204 8.65 4.12 -16.76
C GLY A 204 7.42 3.22 -16.89
N HIS A 205 6.79 2.91 -15.76
CA HIS A 205 5.48 2.25 -15.79
C HIS A 205 4.40 3.28 -16.10
N ILE A 206 3.74 3.11 -17.23
CA ILE A 206 2.53 3.89 -17.53
C ILE A 206 1.41 3.31 -16.66
N VAL A 207 0.88 4.15 -15.77
CA VAL A 207 -0.26 3.76 -14.95
C VAL A 207 -1.49 3.58 -15.85
N VAL A 208 -1.90 2.35 -16.06
CA VAL A 208 -3.17 2.05 -16.73
C VAL A 208 -4.26 2.02 -15.66
N HIS A 209 -5.18 2.98 -15.73
CA HIS A 209 -6.33 3.00 -14.85
C HIS A 209 -7.23 1.76 -15.06
N GLN A 210 -7.93 1.36 -14.01
CA GLN A 210 -8.88 0.25 -14.11
C GLN A 210 -9.94 0.58 -15.18
N LYS A 211 -10.16 -0.39 -16.08
CA LYS A 211 -11.14 -0.19 -17.16
C LYS A 211 -12.55 -0.05 -16.57
N ALA A 212 -13.26 0.94 -17.05
CA ALA A 212 -14.67 1.19 -16.78
C ALA A 212 -15.33 1.58 -18.12
N VAL A 213 -16.53 1.14 -18.34
CA VAL A 213 -17.36 1.57 -19.48
C VAL A 213 -17.74 3.04 -19.32
N ASP A 214 -18.07 3.70 -20.41
CA ASP A 214 -18.66 5.05 -20.38
C ASP A 214 -20.01 5.03 -19.64
N ILE A 215 -20.41 6.17 -19.07
CA ILE A 215 -21.69 6.29 -18.35
C ILE A 215 -22.88 5.93 -19.25
N ASN A 216 -22.80 6.27 -20.53
CA ASN A 216 -23.86 5.96 -21.51
C ASN A 216 -23.98 4.46 -21.80
N GLU A 217 -22.94 3.68 -21.57
CA GLU A 217 -22.93 2.22 -21.72
C GLU A 217 -23.38 1.50 -20.43
N LEU A 218 -23.46 2.21 -19.29
CA LEU A 218 -23.84 1.61 -18.00
C LEU A 218 -25.21 0.93 -18.02
N PRO A 219 -26.28 1.50 -18.62
CA PRO A 219 -27.58 0.83 -18.71
C PRO A 219 -27.53 -0.51 -19.47
N GLU A 220 -26.72 -0.59 -20.52
CA GLU A 220 -26.54 -1.82 -21.30
C GLU A 220 -25.78 -2.87 -20.49
N LEU A 221 -24.72 -2.47 -19.78
CA LEU A 221 -23.99 -3.34 -18.87
C LEU A 221 -24.93 -3.91 -17.79
N LEU A 222 -25.75 -3.08 -17.15
CA LEU A 222 -26.68 -3.52 -16.10
C LEU A 222 -27.74 -4.48 -16.65
N LYS A 223 -28.26 -4.24 -17.87
CA LYS A 223 -29.16 -5.18 -18.57
C LYS A 223 -28.44 -6.50 -18.86
N SER A 224 -27.21 -6.46 -19.33
CA SER A 224 -26.40 -7.66 -19.60
C SER A 224 -26.17 -8.48 -18.32
N ILE A 225 -25.90 -7.82 -17.19
CA ILE A 225 -25.76 -8.46 -15.88
C ILE A 225 -27.08 -9.09 -15.45
N ALA A 226 -28.21 -8.38 -15.60
CA ALA A 226 -29.52 -8.88 -15.21
C ALA A 226 -29.98 -10.07 -16.07
N ALA A 227 -29.67 -10.04 -17.37
CA ALA A 227 -30.02 -11.08 -18.31
C ALA A 227 -29.09 -12.31 -18.33
N TYR A 228 -27.93 -12.21 -17.68
CA TYR A 228 -26.94 -13.29 -17.68
C TYR A 228 -27.45 -14.50 -16.89
N ASP A 229 -27.73 -15.57 -17.59
CA ASP A 229 -28.27 -16.81 -17.05
C ASP A 229 -27.44 -18.02 -17.51
N VAL A 230 -26.26 -18.17 -16.91
CA VAL A 230 -25.44 -19.37 -17.07
C VAL A 230 -25.62 -20.23 -15.85
N SER A 231 -25.91 -21.50 -16.03
CA SER A 231 -26.17 -22.47 -14.95
C SER A 231 -25.07 -22.41 -13.85
N GLY A 232 -25.49 -22.13 -12.64
CA GLY A 232 -24.62 -21.98 -11.47
C GLY A 232 -23.98 -20.59 -11.28
N ASP A 233 -24.07 -19.69 -12.26
CA ASP A 233 -23.41 -18.38 -12.21
C ASP A 233 -24.35 -17.22 -11.81
N ARG A 234 -25.64 -17.49 -11.62
CA ARG A 234 -26.65 -16.45 -11.34
C ARG A 234 -26.35 -15.64 -10.09
N ILE A 235 -25.80 -16.27 -9.07
CA ILE A 235 -25.41 -15.58 -7.82
C ILE A 235 -24.31 -14.52 -8.06
N TYR A 236 -23.46 -14.68 -9.09
CA TYR A 236 -22.42 -13.70 -9.43
C TYR A 236 -23.04 -12.42 -10.01
N CYS A 237 -24.18 -12.56 -10.72
CA CYS A 237 -24.93 -11.42 -11.24
C CYS A 237 -25.52 -10.57 -10.11
N TYR A 238 -26.08 -11.21 -9.10
CA TYR A 238 -26.58 -10.50 -7.93
C TYR A 238 -25.44 -9.82 -7.14
N ALA A 239 -24.29 -10.46 -7.02
CA ALA A 239 -23.12 -9.84 -6.43
C ALA A 239 -22.64 -8.60 -7.22
N LEU A 240 -22.63 -8.67 -8.56
CA LEU A 240 -22.29 -7.53 -9.42
C LEU A 240 -23.30 -6.40 -9.31
N GLN A 241 -24.60 -6.71 -9.26
CA GLN A 241 -25.68 -5.73 -9.04
C GLN A 241 -25.54 -5.05 -7.68
N LEU A 242 -25.29 -5.81 -6.60
CA LEU A 242 -25.05 -5.24 -5.27
C LEU A 242 -23.80 -4.36 -5.24
N ILE A 243 -22.73 -4.74 -5.94
CA ILE A 243 -21.53 -3.89 -6.07
C ILE A 243 -21.85 -2.60 -6.81
N ALA A 244 -22.64 -2.67 -7.89
CA ALA A 244 -23.08 -1.49 -8.62
C ALA A 244 -23.95 -0.56 -7.75
N LEU A 245 -24.80 -1.12 -6.88
CA LEU A 245 -25.67 -0.37 -5.99
C LEU A 245 -24.97 0.18 -4.74
N THR A 246 -23.86 -0.40 -4.29
CA THR A 246 -23.25 -0.07 -2.99
C THR A 246 -21.82 0.49 -3.07
N PHE A 247 -21.16 0.33 -4.21
CA PHE A 247 -19.76 0.74 -4.47
C PHE A 247 -18.72 0.07 -3.58
N VAL A 248 -19.04 -1.00 -2.88
CA VAL A 248 -18.09 -1.74 -2.06
C VAL A 248 -17.05 -2.45 -2.93
N ARG A 249 -15.93 -2.82 -2.34
CA ARG A 249 -14.91 -3.58 -3.06
C ARG A 249 -15.37 -5.03 -3.26
N LYS A 250 -14.86 -5.66 -4.32
CA LYS A 250 -15.23 -7.06 -4.62
C LYS A 250 -15.02 -8.01 -3.43
N SER A 251 -13.91 -7.88 -2.70
CA SER A 251 -13.65 -8.70 -1.51
C SER A 251 -14.61 -8.40 -0.35
N GLU A 252 -15.05 -7.15 -0.21
CA GLU A 252 -16.05 -6.77 0.77
C GLU A 252 -17.40 -7.45 0.46
N MET A 253 -17.79 -7.50 -0.82
CA MET A 253 -19.02 -8.18 -1.28
C MET A 253 -18.90 -9.71 -1.21
N THR A 254 -17.85 -10.30 -1.77
CA THR A 254 -17.74 -11.77 -1.83
C THR A 254 -17.65 -12.44 -0.46
N HIS A 255 -17.19 -11.73 0.56
CA HIS A 255 -17.12 -12.20 1.94
C HIS A 255 -18.19 -11.57 2.84
N ALA A 256 -19.24 -10.97 2.28
CA ALA A 256 -20.33 -10.36 3.03
C ALA A 256 -21.10 -11.43 3.80
N LYS A 257 -21.32 -11.18 5.09
CA LYS A 257 -22.07 -12.07 5.97
C LYS A 257 -23.42 -11.45 6.32
N TRP A 258 -24.44 -12.26 6.50
CA TRP A 258 -25.76 -11.80 6.89
C TRP A 258 -25.78 -11.05 8.22
N GLU A 259 -24.92 -11.41 9.18
CA GLU A 259 -24.78 -10.72 10.47
C GLU A 259 -24.36 -9.24 10.36
N GLU A 260 -23.81 -8.84 9.21
CA GLU A 260 -23.38 -7.47 8.96
C GLU A 260 -24.54 -6.56 8.48
N PHE A 261 -25.68 -7.14 8.09
CA PHE A 261 -26.80 -6.42 7.49
C PHE A 261 -27.91 -6.14 8.50
N ASP A 262 -28.17 -4.86 8.69
CA ASP A 262 -29.31 -4.34 9.44
C ASP A 262 -30.39 -3.95 8.41
N LEU A 263 -31.20 -4.94 8.00
CA LEU A 263 -32.18 -4.75 6.91
C LEU A 263 -33.33 -3.84 7.33
N GLU A 264 -33.64 -3.74 8.62
CA GLU A 264 -34.70 -2.85 9.15
C GLU A 264 -34.29 -1.38 9.01
N ASN A 265 -33.04 -1.07 9.33
CA ASN A 265 -32.49 0.28 9.25
C ASN A 265 -31.81 0.57 7.89
N ALA A 266 -31.87 -0.37 6.94
CA ALA A 266 -31.24 -0.24 5.62
C ALA A 266 -29.73 0.05 5.68
N LEU A 267 -29.00 -0.65 6.53
CA LEU A 267 -27.55 -0.46 6.74
C LEU A 267 -26.79 -1.77 6.57
N TRP A 268 -25.62 -1.68 5.96
CA TRP A 268 -24.62 -2.74 5.96
C TRP A 268 -23.39 -2.29 6.77
N LYS A 269 -23.07 -2.98 7.84
CA LYS A 269 -22.00 -2.65 8.79
C LYS A 269 -20.80 -3.57 8.56
N ILE A 270 -19.84 -3.15 7.71
CA ILE A 270 -18.64 -3.93 7.40
C ILE A 270 -17.63 -3.74 8.53
N PRO A 271 -17.21 -4.80 9.25
CA PRO A 271 -16.28 -4.68 10.36
C PRO A 271 -14.86 -4.33 9.89
N ALA A 272 -14.09 -3.69 10.78
CA ALA A 272 -12.75 -3.17 10.48
C ALA A 272 -11.77 -4.26 10.02
N GLU A 273 -11.91 -5.47 10.52
CA GLU A 273 -11.06 -6.63 10.23
C GLU A 273 -11.12 -7.02 8.74
N ARG A 274 -12.28 -6.82 8.11
CA ARG A 274 -12.53 -7.10 6.70
C ARG A 274 -12.10 -5.95 5.77
N MET A 275 -11.88 -4.77 6.34
CA MET A 275 -11.54 -3.58 5.57
C MET A 275 -10.03 -3.48 5.32
N LYS A 276 -9.63 -3.16 4.07
CA LYS A 276 -8.22 -2.99 3.69
C LYS A 276 -7.46 -2.00 4.59
N LYS A 277 -8.14 -1.01 5.14
CA LYS A 277 -7.56 0.05 5.98
C LYS A 277 -7.86 -0.14 7.47
N ARG A 278 -8.49 -1.26 7.85
CA ARG A 278 -8.87 -1.59 9.23
C ARG A 278 -9.71 -0.49 9.91
N ILE A 279 -10.59 0.13 9.14
CA ILE A 279 -11.60 1.09 9.61
C ILE A 279 -12.95 0.54 9.18
N ALA A 280 -13.88 0.35 10.12
CA ALA A 280 -15.22 -0.12 9.83
C ALA A 280 -15.95 0.84 8.88
N LEU A 281 -16.79 0.29 8.00
CA LEU A 281 -17.59 1.06 7.05
C LEU A 281 -19.06 0.73 7.26
N VAL A 282 -19.88 1.76 7.42
CA VAL A 282 -21.34 1.63 7.37
C VAL A 282 -21.80 2.08 5.98
N VAL A 283 -22.50 1.22 5.26
CA VAL A 283 -23.01 1.46 3.90
C VAL A 283 -24.53 1.60 3.95
N PRO A 284 -25.11 2.78 3.65
CA PRO A 284 -26.55 2.92 3.47
C PRO A 284 -27.03 2.12 2.26
N LEU A 285 -28.13 1.43 2.39
CA LEU A 285 -28.72 0.60 1.33
C LEU A 285 -29.91 1.31 0.69
N SER A 286 -29.91 1.38 -0.64
CA SER A 286 -31.09 1.83 -1.40
C SER A 286 -32.21 0.79 -1.34
N LYS A 287 -33.43 1.20 -1.70
CA LYS A 287 -34.59 0.28 -1.79
C LYS A 287 -34.30 -0.90 -2.72
N GLN A 288 -33.60 -0.65 -3.82
CA GLN A 288 -33.21 -1.67 -4.81
C GLN A 288 -32.21 -2.66 -4.21
N ALA A 289 -31.21 -2.17 -3.46
CA ALA A 289 -30.24 -3.03 -2.77
C ALA A 289 -30.92 -3.91 -1.71
N LEU A 290 -31.87 -3.33 -0.94
CA LEU A 290 -32.65 -4.09 0.04
C LEU A 290 -33.51 -5.16 -0.62
N GLY A 291 -34.25 -4.81 -1.68
CA GLY A 291 -35.07 -5.78 -2.41
C GLY A 291 -34.24 -6.94 -2.96
N LEU A 292 -33.07 -6.63 -3.50
CA LEU A 292 -32.14 -7.65 -4.00
C LEU A 292 -31.58 -8.54 -2.87
N LEU A 293 -31.23 -7.98 -1.72
CA LEU A 293 -30.77 -8.74 -0.56
C LEU A 293 -31.89 -9.66 -0.01
N GLN A 294 -33.13 -9.17 0.08
CA GLN A 294 -34.29 -9.97 0.48
C GLN A 294 -34.53 -11.14 -0.50
N PHE A 295 -34.46 -10.86 -1.81
CA PHE A 295 -34.56 -11.90 -2.84
C PHE A 295 -33.47 -12.95 -2.70
N ILE A 296 -32.20 -12.54 -2.50
CA ILE A 296 -31.07 -13.46 -2.30
C ILE A 296 -31.30 -14.32 -1.05
N LYS A 297 -31.76 -13.72 0.04
CA LYS A 297 -32.03 -14.44 1.29
C LYS A 297 -33.09 -15.54 1.14
N GLN A 298 -34.09 -15.30 0.31
CA GLN A 298 -35.16 -16.26 0.01
C GLN A 298 -34.71 -17.35 -0.96
N THR A 299 -33.96 -16.96 -2.00
CA THR A 299 -33.61 -17.86 -3.11
C THR A 299 -32.36 -18.71 -2.82
N TYR A 300 -31.40 -18.15 -2.05
CA TYR A 300 -30.14 -18.78 -1.68
C TYR A 300 -29.99 -18.76 -0.16
N PRO A 301 -30.81 -19.52 0.58
CA PRO A 301 -30.80 -19.48 2.03
C PRO A 301 -29.43 -19.86 2.59
N SER A 302 -28.95 -19.06 3.51
CA SER A 302 -27.67 -19.23 4.17
C SER A 302 -27.67 -18.49 5.50
N ASP A 303 -27.07 -19.08 6.52
CA ASP A 303 -26.91 -18.44 7.83
C ASP A 303 -25.59 -17.67 7.93
N CYS A 304 -24.70 -17.79 6.95
CA CYS A 304 -23.38 -17.19 7.00
C CYS A 304 -23.18 -16.16 5.85
N TYR A 305 -22.81 -16.62 4.65
CA TYR A 305 -22.47 -15.73 3.56
C TYR A 305 -23.65 -15.34 2.68
N VAL A 306 -23.73 -14.06 2.34
CA VAL A 306 -24.77 -13.51 1.45
C VAL A 306 -24.60 -14.05 0.03
N ILE A 307 -23.35 -14.10 -0.45
CA ILE A 307 -23.01 -14.57 -1.79
C ILE A 307 -22.33 -15.93 -1.64
N ASN A 308 -23.06 -16.98 -1.90
CA ASN A 308 -22.61 -18.37 -1.89
C ASN A 308 -23.11 -19.09 -3.16
N ASN A 309 -22.44 -20.14 -3.57
CA ASN A 309 -22.79 -20.94 -4.75
C ASN A 309 -23.42 -22.30 -4.37
N GLY A 310 -24.30 -22.28 -3.38
CA GLY A 310 -24.96 -23.49 -2.87
C GLY A 310 -24.27 -24.10 -1.62
N ASN A 311 -23.11 -23.60 -1.21
CA ASN A 311 -22.51 -23.94 0.07
C ASN A 311 -22.51 -22.70 0.99
N PRO A 312 -23.38 -22.65 2.02
CA PRO A 312 -23.55 -21.47 2.87
C PRO A 312 -22.30 -21.07 3.65
N ASN A 313 -21.35 -21.99 3.84
CA ASN A 313 -20.13 -21.76 4.60
C ASN A 313 -18.91 -21.43 3.73
N VAL A 314 -19.07 -21.34 2.40
CA VAL A 314 -17.99 -21.08 1.45
C VAL A 314 -18.30 -19.85 0.62
N THR A 315 -17.36 -18.93 0.56
CA THR A 315 -17.47 -17.73 -0.28
C THR A 315 -17.21 -18.07 -1.74
N ILE A 316 -17.74 -17.26 -2.65
CA ILE A 316 -17.35 -17.34 -4.05
C ILE A 316 -15.92 -16.82 -4.25
N PRO A 317 -15.15 -17.38 -5.18
CA PRO A 317 -13.84 -16.84 -5.52
C PRO A 317 -13.95 -15.41 -6.07
N GLU A 318 -13.10 -14.51 -5.59
CA GLU A 318 -13.11 -13.11 -6.06
C GLU A 318 -12.92 -12.96 -7.59
N HIS A 319 -12.21 -13.89 -8.24
CA HIS A 319 -12.01 -13.85 -9.68
C HIS A 319 -13.26 -14.22 -10.47
N ALA A 320 -14.23 -14.92 -9.87
CA ALA A 320 -15.47 -15.34 -10.53
C ALA A 320 -16.28 -14.15 -11.07
N LEU A 321 -16.34 -13.04 -10.32
CA LEU A 321 -17.02 -11.82 -10.76
C LEU A 321 -16.38 -11.20 -12.01
N MET A 322 -15.05 -11.25 -12.11
CA MET A 322 -14.35 -10.80 -13.32
C MET A 322 -14.61 -11.74 -14.51
N GLN A 323 -14.62 -13.05 -14.26
CA GLN A 323 -14.91 -14.04 -15.29
C GLN A 323 -16.35 -13.90 -15.80
N ALA A 324 -17.32 -13.63 -14.92
CA ALA A 324 -18.70 -13.35 -15.32
C ALA A 324 -18.76 -12.14 -16.27
N LEU A 325 -18.12 -11.00 -15.92
CA LEU A 325 -18.03 -9.84 -16.82
C LEU A 325 -17.35 -10.19 -18.16
N TYR A 326 -16.32 -11.05 -18.16
CA TYR A 326 -15.65 -11.47 -19.41
C TYR A 326 -16.56 -12.33 -20.30
N ARG A 327 -17.36 -13.23 -19.71
CA ARG A 327 -18.33 -14.04 -20.45
C ARG A 327 -19.45 -13.20 -21.04
N MET A 328 -19.83 -12.10 -20.35
CA MET A 328 -20.78 -11.11 -20.87
C MET A 328 -20.20 -10.20 -21.97
N GLY A 329 -18.93 -10.41 -22.40
CA GLY A 329 -18.30 -9.61 -23.47
C GLY A 329 -17.56 -8.35 -22.99
N TYR A 330 -17.45 -8.12 -21.70
CA TYR A 330 -16.81 -6.91 -21.14
C TYR A 330 -15.32 -7.07 -20.84
N LYS A 331 -14.67 -8.11 -21.39
CA LYS A 331 -13.22 -8.26 -21.27
C LYS A 331 -12.50 -7.03 -21.83
N ASN A 332 -11.58 -6.47 -21.06
CA ASN A 332 -10.82 -5.24 -21.39
C ASN A 332 -11.67 -3.95 -21.52
N ARG A 333 -12.99 -4.01 -21.24
CA ARG A 333 -13.88 -2.85 -21.25
C ARG A 333 -14.32 -2.47 -19.84
N MET A 334 -14.60 -3.45 -18.98
CA MET A 334 -15.06 -3.24 -17.61
C MET A 334 -14.32 -4.10 -16.62
N THR A 335 -14.08 -3.58 -15.42
CA THR A 335 -13.63 -4.32 -14.25
C THR A 335 -14.63 -4.17 -13.11
N VAL A 336 -14.64 -5.10 -12.16
CA VAL A 336 -15.48 -4.96 -10.94
C VAL A 336 -15.17 -3.64 -10.20
N HIS A 337 -13.91 -3.16 -10.25
CA HIS A 337 -13.54 -1.87 -9.67
C HIS A 337 -14.06 -0.68 -10.49
N GLY A 338 -14.35 -0.88 -11.76
CA GLY A 338 -14.89 0.15 -12.65
C GLY A 338 -16.22 0.75 -12.17
N PHE A 339 -17.08 -0.04 -11.50
CA PHE A 339 -18.32 0.48 -10.89
C PHE A 339 -18.05 1.63 -9.91
N ARG A 340 -16.96 1.57 -9.16
CA ARG A 340 -16.59 2.62 -8.22
C ARG A 340 -16.10 3.89 -8.94
N ALA A 341 -15.40 3.72 -10.05
CA ALA A 341 -14.97 4.85 -10.88
C ALA A 341 -16.15 5.56 -11.52
N ILE A 342 -17.11 4.80 -12.09
CA ILE A 342 -18.36 5.34 -12.65
C ILE A 342 -19.14 6.08 -11.56
N ALA A 343 -19.35 5.45 -10.41
CA ALA A 343 -20.08 6.05 -9.31
C ALA A 343 -19.44 7.36 -8.84
N SER A 344 -18.11 7.37 -8.65
CA SER A 344 -17.39 8.58 -8.27
C SER A 344 -17.60 9.70 -9.30
N THR A 345 -17.47 9.40 -10.59
CA THR A 345 -17.67 10.39 -11.65
C THR A 345 -19.08 10.95 -11.64
N VAL A 346 -20.08 10.08 -11.72
CA VAL A 346 -21.50 10.47 -11.80
C VAL A 346 -21.93 11.28 -10.59
N LEU A 347 -21.59 10.83 -9.40
CA LEU A 347 -21.98 11.52 -8.16
C LEU A 347 -21.34 12.91 -8.05
N ASN A 348 -20.07 13.06 -8.49
CA ASN A 348 -19.42 14.37 -8.55
C ASN A 348 -20.08 15.30 -9.60
N GLU A 349 -20.43 14.77 -10.78
CA GLU A 349 -21.12 15.55 -11.82
C GLU A 349 -22.51 16.02 -11.36
N HIS A 350 -23.22 15.20 -10.55
CA HIS A 350 -24.48 15.56 -9.93
C HIS A 350 -24.34 16.38 -8.65
N LYS A 351 -23.13 16.89 -8.39
CA LYS A 351 -22.83 17.84 -7.30
C LYS A 351 -23.11 17.30 -5.88
N PHE A 352 -23.07 15.98 -5.70
CA PHE A 352 -23.00 15.44 -4.36
C PHE A 352 -21.69 15.85 -3.69
N ARG A 353 -21.74 16.02 -2.39
CA ARG A 353 -20.57 16.44 -1.62
C ARG A 353 -19.43 15.43 -1.73
N SER A 354 -18.25 15.88 -2.16
CA SER A 354 -17.10 15.02 -2.40
C SER A 354 -16.68 14.20 -1.16
N GLU A 355 -16.77 14.78 0.05
CA GLU A 355 -16.44 14.08 1.27
C GLU A 355 -17.44 12.94 1.59
N ALA A 356 -18.71 13.08 1.21
CA ALA A 356 -19.70 12.02 1.34
C ALA A 356 -19.40 10.88 0.34
N ILE A 357 -19.05 11.23 -0.90
CA ILE A 357 -18.63 10.26 -1.94
C ILE A 357 -17.38 9.50 -1.48
N GLU A 358 -16.33 10.20 -1.05
CA GLU A 358 -15.07 9.59 -0.57
C GLU A 358 -15.30 8.70 0.66
N SER A 359 -16.19 9.12 1.58
CA SER A 359 -16.59 8.32 2.74
C SER A 359 -17.32 7.03 2.31
N GLN A 360 -18.25 7.12 1.33
CA GLN A 360 -18.95 5.96 0.77
C GLN A 360 -17.98 4.99 0.09
N LEU A 361 -16.99 5.51 -0.61
CA LEU A 361 -15.94 4.73 -1.25
C LEU A 361 -14.90 4.20 -0.26
N ALA A 362 -15.01 4.48 1.04
CA ALA A 362 -14.00 4.15 2.06
C ALA A 362 -12.58 4.59 1.64
N HIS A 363 -12.47 5.77 1.04
CA HIS A 363 -11.21 6.41 0.78
C HIS A 363 -10.77 7.19 2.02
N ILE A 364 -9.52 7.05 2.39
CA ILE A 364 -8.98 7.78 3.53
C ILE A 364 -8.52 9.15 3.06
N GLU A 365 -8.95 10.18 3.80
CA GLU A 365 -8.41 11.54 3.67
C GLU A 365 -6.88 11.50 3.69
N GLN A 366 -6.27 11.95 2.60
CA GLN A 366 -4.82 11.92 2.44
C GLN A 366 -4.11 12.95 3.31
N ASN A 367 -4.80 14.05 3.61
CA ASN A 367 -4.29 15.06 4.53
C ASN A 367 -4.36 14.53 5.97
N ALA A 368 -3.20 14.24 6.56
CA ALA A 368 -3.10 13.68 7.92
C ALA A 368 -3.74 14.59 8.98
N VAL A 369 -3.71 15.92 8.80
CA VAL A 369 -4.33 16.89 9.70
C VAL A 369 -5.85 16.82 9.57
N ARG A 370 -6.40 16.90 8.35
CA ARG A 370 -7.84 16.74 8.12
C ARG A 370 -8.37 15.42 8.68
N ARG A 371 -7.68 14.33 8.45
CA ARG A 371 -8.05 13.00 8.95
C ARG A 371 -8.07 12.94 10.49
N ALA A 372 -7.18 13.63 11.18
CA ALA A 372 -7.14 13.63 12.63
C ALA A 372 -8.34 14.39 13.25
N TYR A 373 -8.84 15.43 12.57
CA TYR A 373 -9.92 16.27 13.06
C TYR A 373 -11.30 15.95 12.47
N ASN A 374 -11.38 15.37 11.26
CA ASN A 374 -12.64 15.06 10.61
C ASN A 374 -12.97 13.57 10.71
N ARG A 375 -13.82 13.20 11.68
CA ARG A 375 -14.38 11.85 11.86
C ARG A 375 -15.81 11.73 11.36
N ALA A 376 -16.31 12.75 10.68
CA ALA A 376 -17.68 12.77 10.18
C ALA A 376 -17.89 11.66 9.13
N GLN A 377 -18.98 10.93 9.26
CA GLN A 377 -19.36 9.87 8.33
C GLN A 377 -20.34 10.35 7.25
N TYR A 378 -20.80 11.59 7.32
CA TYR A 378 -21.76 12.20 6.39
C TYR A 378 -22.98 11.31 6.12
N MET A 379 -23.51 10.65 7.17
CA MET A 379 -24.48 9.56 7.01
C MET A 379 -25.77 10.04 6.34
N ASP A 380 -26.34 11.17 6.76
CA ASP A 380 -27.58 11.70 6.18
C ASP A 380 -27.45 12.04 4.69
N GLU A 381 -26.29 12.62 4.32
CA GLU A 381 -26.00 12.93 2.92
C GLU A 381 -25.78 11.64 2.13
N ARG A 382 -25.11 10.65 2.69
CA ARG A 382 -24.88 9.35 2.05
C ARG A 382 -26.17 8.55 1.89
N ILE A 383 -27.10 8.59 2.84
CA ILE A 383 -28.41 7.96 2.71
C ILE A 383 -29.15 8.56 1.51
N LYS A 384 -29.20 9.89 1.40
CA LYS A 384 -29.82 10.59 0.27
C LYS A 384 -29.15 10.25 -1.07
N MET A 385 -27.83 10.26 -1.07
CA MET A 385 -27.02 9.93 -2.24
C MET A 385 -27.25 8.49 -2.71
N MET A 386 -27.26 7.52 -1.80
CA MET A 386 -27.48 6.12 -2.13
C MET A 386 -28.92 5.83 -2.54
N ALA A 387 -29.90 6.53 -1.98
CA ALA A 387 -31.29 6.47 -2.42
C ALA A 387 -31.49 7.05 -3.82
N TRP A 388 -30.77 8.11 -4.18
CA TRP A 388 -30.79 8.71 -5.52
C TRP A 388 -30.11 7.80 -6.56
N TRP A 389 -29.02 7.17 -6.19
CA TRP A 389 -28.25 6.29 -7.09
C TRP A 389 -28.99 4.99 -7.41
N GLY A 390 -29.67 4.37 -6.45
CA GLY A 390 -30.38 3.10 -6.61
C GLY A 390 -31.65 3.25 -7.39
#